data_8c1a3d4ea5269255ce9a8df24135dfb6
#
_entry.id   8c1a3d4ea5269255ce9a8df24135dfb6
#
_cell.length_a   1.000
_cell.length_b   1.000
_cell.length_c   1.000
_cell.angle_alpha   90.00
_cell.angle_beta   90.00
_cell.angle_gamma   90.00
#
_symmetry.space_group_name_H-M   'P 1'
#
loop_
_entity.id
_entity.type
_entity.pdbx_description
1 polymer ?
#
loop_
_entity_poly.entity_id
_entity_poly.type
_entity_poly.pdbx_seq_one_letter_code
_entity_poly.pdbx_strand_id
1 'polypeptide(L)'
;MKYKILIGCMLCLFSFIPKGAANLVLNPYTSQEISADSIIERVMTFAPSYESIVSDYRANLYIKGKMNIQKKNFILRYVPSMFRLQKGVREYLLETYSDLHYTAPNIYDQKVKASQGTVRGNRGLPGLLEYFNVNIYSSSLLNDERLLSPLAKNGKKYYKYRIDSVMGDPNNLDYRIRFIPRTKSDQLVGGYMVVSSNVWSVREIRFSGRSELITFTCWIKMGEVGKKDEFLPVRYNVEALFKFLGNRVDGNYTASLNY
;
A
#
# COMPACT_ATOMS: atom_id res chain seq x y z
N MET A 1 -95.85 10.45 18.21
CA MET A 1 -96.05 11.40 17.12
C MET A 1 -94.83 11.26 16.18
N LYS A 2 -95.02 10.59 15.01
CA LYS A 2 -95.07 11.18 13.71
C LYS A 2 -93.76 11.91 13.41
N TYR A 3 -92.94 11.59 12.41
CA TYR A 3 -93.16 11.27 11.00
C TYR A 3 -92.00 10.52 10.36
N LYS A 4 -92.35 9.63 9.44
CA LYS A 4 -91.62 9.07 8.32
C LYS A 4 -91.08 10.17 7.39
N ILE A 5 -90.02 9.87 6.65
CA ILE A 5 -89.77 10.14 5.23
C ILE A 5 -88.44 9.49 4.96
N LEU A 6 -88.29 8.49 4.26
CA LEU A 6 -88.22 7.93 2.90
C LEU A 6 -87.59 8.88 1.88
N ILE A 7 -86.74 8.28 1.01
CA ILE A 7 -86.16 8.77 -0.26
C ILE A 7 -84.61 8.91 -0.07
N GLY A 8 -83.81 8.32 -0.86
CA GLY A 8 -83.96 7.66 -2.12
C GLY A 8 -82.61 7.00 -2.53
N CYS A 9 -82.75 5.95 -3.27
CA CYS A 9 -81.74 5.28 -4.02
C CYS A 9 -80.91 6.26 -4.87
N MET A 10 -79.61 6.24 -4.72
CA MET A 10 -78.74 6.58 -5.78
C MET A 10 -77.58 5.60 -5.86
N LEU A 11 -77.75 4.68 -6.78
CA LEU A 11 -76.71 3.76 -7.27
C LEU A 11 -75.56 4.58 -7.87
N CYS A 12 -74.49 4.71 -7.13
CA CYS A 12 -73.21 5.06 -7.72
C CYS A 12 -72.39 3.77 -7.88
N LEU A 13 -72.42 3.23 -9.07
CA LEU A 13 -71.48 2.25 -9.57
C LEU A 13 -70.07 2.83 -9.52
N PHE A 14 -69.34 2.64 -8.44
CA PHE A 14 -67.92 2.79 -8.43
C PHE A 14 -67.29 1.54 -9.02
N SER A 15 -66.91 1.65 -10.28
CA SER A 15 -66.02 0.73 -10.97
C SER A 15 -64.78 0.49 -10.12
N PHE A 16 -64.63 -0.70 -9.57
CA PHE A 16 -63.40 -1.20 -9.01
C PHE A 16 -62.38 -1.34 -10.15
N ILE A 17 -61.48 -0.38 -10.24
CA ILE A 17 -60.22 -0.57 -11.00
C ILE A 17 -59.32 -1.40 -10.08
N PRO A 18 -58.96 -2.64 -10.42
CA PRO A 18 -57.91 -3.33 -9.71
C PRO A 18 -56.62 -2.56 -9.92
N LYS A 19 -56.14 -1.89 -8.90
CA LYS A 19 -54.76 -1.44 -8.88
C LYS A 19 -53.90 -2.71 -8.99
N GLY A 20 -53.41 -2.95 -10.20
CA GLY A 20 -52.33 -3.91 -10.41
C GLY A 20 -51.18 -3.51 -9.50
N ALA A 21 -51.01 -4.28 -8.43
CA ALA A 21 -49.80 -4.28 -7.67
C ALA A 21 -48.72 -4.71 -8.67
N ALA A 22 -47.97 -3.75 -9.21
CA ALA A 22 -46.71 -4.03 -9.81
C ALA A 22 -45.89 -4.65 -8.70
N ASN A 23 -45.88 -5.98 -8.64
CA ASN A 23 -44.85 -6.70 -7.95
C ASN A 23 -43.54 -6.31 -8.60
N LEU A 24 -42.88 -5.29 -8.02
CA LEU A 24 -41.45 -5.12 -8.16
C LEU A 24 -40.87 -6.45 -7.68
N VAL A 25 -40.63 -7.33 -8.64
CA VAL A 25 -39.70 -8.45 -8.46
C VAL A 25 -38.36 -7.73 -8.21
N LEU A 26 -38.12 -7.44 -6.95
CA LEU A 26 -36.79 -7.15 -6.47
C LEU A 26 -36.00 -8.40 -6.82
N ASN A 27 -35.25 -8.24 -7.91
CA ASN A 27 -34.29 -9.23 -8.34
C ASN A 27 -33.43 -9.58 -7.13
N PRO A 28 -33.38 -10.82 -6.63
CA PRO A 28 -32.58 -11.20 -5.47
C PRO A 28 -31.10 -11.35 -5.81
N TYR A 29 -30.63 -10.73 -6.87
CA TYR A 29 -29.23 -10.36 -6.96
C TYR A 29 -29.02 -9.20 -5.96
N THR A 30 -29.11 -9.54 -4.68
CA THR A 30 -28.37 -8.82 -3.66
C THR A 30 -26.98 -8.66 -4.22
N SER A 31 -26.64 -7.45 -4.61
CA SER A 31 -25.25 -7.06 -4.82
C SER A 31 -24.57 -7.41 -3.52
N GLN A 32 -23.90 -8.56 -3.48
CA GLN A 32 -23.16 -9.02 -2.31
C GLN A 32 -22.16 -7.92 -2.07
N GLU A 33 -22.40 -7.14 -1.03
CA GLU A 33 -21.59 -5.98 -0.70
C GLU A 33 -20.16 -6.51 -0.55
N ILE A 34 -19.30 -6.18 -1.51
CA ILE A 34 -17.93 -6.73 -1.56
C ILE A 34 -17.24 -6.27 -0.29
N SER A 35 -16.90 -7.19 0.58
CA SER A 35 -16.18 -6.89 1.82
C SER A 35 -14.70 -6.69 1.56
N ALA A 36 -14.03 -5.87 2.39
CA ALA A 36 -12.58 -5.71 2.31
C ALA A 36 -11.84 -7.05 2.45
N ASP A 37 -12.33 -7.94 3.32
CA ASP A 37 -11.75 -9.26 3.53
C ASP A 37 -11.84 -10.15 2.28
N SER A 38 -12.96 -10.08 1.53
CA SER A 38 -13.11 -10.85 0.28
C SER A 38 -12.20 -10.34 -0.83
N ILE A 39 -11.95 -9.02 -0.90
CA ILE A 39 -11.00 -8.45 -1.86
C ILE A 39 -9.57 -8.92 -1.53
N ILE A 40 -9.18 -8.85 -0.25
CA ILE A 40 -7.86 -9.32 0.19
C ILE A 40 -7.68 -10.82 -0.09
N GLU A 41 -8.71 -11.65 0.11
CA GLU A 41 -8.66 -13.08 -0.25
C GLU A 41 -8.40 -13.29 -1.74
N ARG A 42 -9.07 -12.52 -2.60
CA ARG A 42 -8.84 -12.59 -4.04
C ARG A 42 -7.40 -12.20 -4.38
N VAL A 43 -6.89 -11.07 -3.85
CA VAL A 43 -5.48 -10.68 -4.04
C VAL A 43 -4.53 -11.80 -3.62
N MET A 44 -4.75 -12.39 -2.43
CA MET A 44 -3.90 -13.49 -1.93
C MET A 44 -4.00 -14.76 -2.78
N THR A 45 -5.15 -15.02 -3.39
CA THR A 45 -5.35 -16.17 -4.29
C THR A 45 -4.54 -16.01 -5.57
N PHE A 46 -4.47 -14.78 -6.11
CA PHE A 46 -3.73 -14.49 -7.34
C PHE A 46 -2.23 -14.18 -7.11
N ALA A 47 -1.83 -13.82 -5.89
CA ALA A 47 -0.46 -13.45 -5.56
C ALA A 47 0.62 -14.46 -6.03
N PRO A 48 0.46 -15.79 -5.88
CA PRO A 48 1.45 -16.75 -6.38
C PRO A 48 1.66 -16.68 -7.89
N SER A 49 0.60 -16.36 -8.67
CA SER A 49 0.71 -16.18 -10.12
C SER A 49 1.55 -14.95 -10.46
N TYR A 50 1.39 -13.85 -9.72
CA TYR A 50 2.20 -12.64 -9.90
C TYR A 50 3.66 -12.87 -9.53
N GLU A 51 3.93 -13.58 -8.44
CA GLU A 51 5.28 -13.95 -8.05
C GLU A 51 5.99 -14.79 -9.14
N SER A 52 5.26 -15.70 -9.80
CA SER A 52 5.84 -16.50 -10.88
C SER A 52 6.13 -15.67 -12.14
N ILE A 53 5.28 -14.68 -12.46
CA ILE A 53 5.48 -13.78 -13.62
C ILE A 53 6.72 -12.91 -13.42
N VAL A 54 6.97 -12.45 -12.17
CA VAL A 54 8.07 -11.55 -11.82
C VAL A 54 9.25 -12.28 -11.15
N SER A 55 9.46 -13.55 -11.47
CA SER A 55 10.50 -14.37 -10.85
C SER A 55 11.94 -13.95 -11.18
N ASP A 56 12.13 -13.29 -12.30
CA ASP A 56 13.42 -12.72 -12.74
C ASP A 56 13.17 -11.43 -13.52
N TYR A 57 13.81 -10.34 -13.11
CA TYR A 57 13.76 -9.10 -13.88
C TYR A 57 15.02 -8.26 -13.72
N ARG A 58 15.24 -7.40 -14.70
CA ARG A 58 16.30 -6.39 -14.69
C ARG A 58 15.69 -5.01 -14.83
N ALA A 59 16.22 -4.06 -14.05
CA ALA A 59 15.78 -2.69 -14.07
C ALA A 59 16.95 -1.73 -13.90
N ASN A 60 16.80 -0.53 -14.44
CA ASN A 60 17.63 0.61 -14.09
C ASN A 60 17.00 1.28 -12.86
N LEU A 61 17.73 1.33 -11.76
CA LEU A 61 17.30 1.91 -10.50
C LEU A 61 17.98 3.27 -10.30
N TYR A 62 17.17 4.33 -10.22
CA TYR A 62 17.62 5.66 -9.84
C TYR A 62 17.08 6.00 -8.45
N ILE A 63 17.99 6.33 -7.52
CA ILE A 63 17.65 6.74 -6.16
C ILE A 63 18.12 8.17 -5.95
N LYS A 64 17.24 9.00 -5.41
CA LYS A 64 17.54 10.34 -4.90
C LYS A 64 17.14 10.43 -3.45
N GLY A 65 18.07 10.88 -2.60
CA GLY A 65 17.84 10.97 -1.16
C GLY A 65 18.32 12.28 -0.56
N LYS A 66 17.61 12.70 0.47
CA LYS A 66 17.97 13.82 1.34
C LYS A 66 17.86 13.40 2.79
N MET A 67 18.89 13.68 3.57
CA MET A 67 18.90 13.43 5.02
C MET A 67 19.25 14.73 5.75
N ASN A 68 18.46 15.09 6.76
CA ASN A 68 18.65 16.27 7.58
C ASN A 68 18.90 15.90 9.05
N ILE A 69 19.94 16.46 9.63
CA ILE A 69 20.24 16.34 11.06
C ILE A 69 19.63 17.54 11.79
N GLN A 70 18.44 17.35 12.35
CA GLN A 70 17.73 18.41 13.06
C GLN A 70 18.32 18.67 14.42
N LYS A 71 18.63 17.62 15.20
CA LYS A 71 19.29 17.68 16.50
C LYS A 71 20.43 16.69 16.57
N LYS A 72 21.57 17.14 17.10
CA LYS A 72 22.79 16.36 17.22
C LYS A 72 23.45 16.61 18.55
N ASN A 73 23.74 15.55 19.30
CA ASN A 73 24.61 15.56 20.45
C ASN A 73 25.86 14.70 20.21
N PHE A 74 26.77 14.61 21.19
CA PHE A 74 28.03 13.90 21.03
C PHE A 74 27.82 12.36 20.83
N ILE A 75 26.72 11.81 21.31
CA ILE A 75 26.41 10.36 21.23
C ILE A 75 26.23 9.91 19.77
N LEU A 76 25.74 10.78 18.88
CA LEU A 76 25.56 10.45 17.48
C LEU A 76 26.87 10.03 16.76
N ARG A 77 28.04 10.39 17.34
CA ARG A 77 29.36 9.97 16.83
C ARG A 77 29.62 8.48 17.03
N TYR A 78 28.96 7.88 18.02
CA TYR A 78 29.15 6.46 18.40
C TYR A 78 28.10 5.52 17.81
N VAL A 79 27.09 6.07 17.10
CA VAL A 79 26.12 5.24 16.36
C VAL A 79 26.82 4.63 15.14
N PRO A 80 26.91 3.29 15.06
CA PRO A 80 27.72 2.65 14.05
C PRO A 80 27.24 2.95 12.62
N SER A 81 28.16 3.16 11.71
CA SER A 81 28.08 3.11 10.24
C SER A 81 26.98 3.89 9.51
N MET A 82 25.81 4.06 10.10
CA MET A 82 24.63 4.66 9.46
C MET A 82 24.81 6.17 9.19
N PHE A 83 25.60 6.86 10.05
CA PHE A 83 25.79 8.30 9.99
C PHE A 83 27.27 8.66 10.05
N ARG A 84 28.00 8.50 8.95
CA ARG A 84 29.34 9.10 8.84
C ARG A 84 29.22 10.62 8.72
N LEU A 85 28.91 11.26 9.86
CA LEU A 85 28.66 12.66 9.91
C LEU A 85 29.94 13.48 9.79
N GLN A 86 29.99 14.36 8.82
CA GLN A 86 31.06 15.34 8.71
C GLN A 86 30.81 16.48 9.70
N LYS A 87 31.91 17.05 10.25
CA LYS A 87 31.82 18.18 11.18
C LYS A 87 31.21 19.39 10.45
N GLY A 88 30.13 19.95 11.00
CA GLY A 88 29.47 21.14 10.44
C GLY A 88 28.39 20.85 9.37
N VAL A 89 28.34 19.66 8.79
CA VAL A 89 27.33 19.29 7.79
C VAL A 89 26.07 18.81 8.50
N ARG A 90 24.92 19.38 8.15
CA ARG A 90 23.60 18.99 8.64
C ARG A 90 22.68 18.41 7.57
N GLU A 91 22.97 18.67 6.32
CA GLU A 91 22.21 18.21 5.18
C GLU A 91 23.09 17.32 4.30
N TYR A 92 22.57 16.14 3.99
CA TYR A 92 23.22 15.16 3.12
C TYR A 92 22.32 14.87 1.94
N LEU A 93 22.88 14.99 0.75
CA LEU A 93 22.25 14.64 -0.51
C LEU A 93 22.91 13.41 -1.08
N LEU A 94 22.12 12.59 -1.73
CA LEU A 94 22.57 11.38 -2.40
C LEU A 94 21.79 11.19 -3.68
N GLU A 95 22.49 10.87 -4.75
CA GLU A 95 21.92 10.38 -5.99
C GLU A 95 22.72 9.18 -6.46
N THR A 96 22.02 8.10 -6.81
CA THR A 96 22.64 6.88 -7.35
C THR A 96 21.90 6.38 -8.56
N TYR A 97 22.64 5.87 -9.51
CA TYR A 97 22.15 5.15 -10.66
C TYR A 97 22.77 3.75 -10.65
N SER A 98 21.94 2.72 -10.74
CA SER A 98 22.36 1.34 -10.59
C SER A 98 21.65 0.44 -11.58
N ASP A 99 22.29 -0.66 -11.98
CA ASP A 99 21.58 -1.81 -12.53
C ASP A 99 21.09 -2.67 -11.35
N LEU A 100 19.87 -3.09 -11.43
CA LEU A 100 19.24 -4.01 -10.49
C LEU A 100 18.86 -5.29 -11.23
N HIS A 101 19.27 -6.43 -10.71
CA HIS A 101 18.80 -7.74 -11.14
C HIS A 101 18.13 -8.43 -9.96
N TYR A 102 16.88 -8.77 -10.11
CA TYR A 102 16.12 -9.54 -9.14
C TYR A 102 15.97 -10.97 -9.60
N THR A 103 16.17 -11.89 -8.70
CA THR A 103 15.87 -13.32 -8.89
C THR A 103 15.10 -13.83 -7.67
N ALA A 104 13.97 -14.48 -7.89
CA ALA A 104 13.18 -15.09 -6.81
C ALA A 104 14.00 -16.14 -6.04
N PRO A 105 13.74 -16.34 -4.74
CA PRO A 105 12.81 -15.61 -3.89
C PRO A 105 13.47 -14.45 -3.12
N ASN A 106 13.57 -13.25 -3.54
CA ASN A 106 14.14 -12.10 -2.83
C ASN A 106 15.67 -11.93 -2.94
N ILE A 107 16.28 -12.40 -4.03
CA ILE A 107 17.70 -12.12 -4.31
C ILE A 107 17.76 -10.86 -5.17
N TYR A 108 18.41 -9.82 -4.62
CA TYR A 108 18.62 -8.55 -5.31
C TYR A 108 20.12 -8.32 -5.52
N ASP A 109 20.56 -8.35 -6.76
CA ASP A 109 21.92 -7.95 -7.17
C ASP A 109 21.88 -6.55 -7.72
N GLN A 110 22.55 -5.62 -7.03
CA GLN A 110 22.59 -4.22 -7.40
C GLN A 110 24.01 -3.77 -7.71
N LYS A 111 24.25 -3.33 -8.95
CA LYS A 111 25.51 -2.78 -9.40
C LYS A 111 25.39 -1.27 -9.56
N VAL A 112 26.00 -0.51 -8.65
CA VAL A 112 26.06 0.95 -8.73
C VAL A 112 26.96 1.37 -9.88
N LYS A 113 26.41 2.09 -10.85
CA LYS A 113 27.14 2.64 -12.02
C LYS A 113 27.65 4.04 -11.77
N ALA A 114 26.80 4.86 -11.12
CA ALA A 114 27.14 6.24 -10.79
C ALA A 114 26.57 6.61 -9.43
N SER A 115 27.31 7.38 -8.66
CA SER A 115 26.84 7.89 -7.38
C SER A 115 27.44 9.29 -7.18
N GLN A 116 26.60 10.23 -6.77
CA GLN A 116 27.02 11.56 -6.35
C GLN A 116 26.31 11.96 -5.06
N GLY A 117 26.95 12.78 -4.26
CA GLY A 117 26.35 13.24 -3.01
C GLY A 117 27.32 13.94 -2.09
N THR A 118 26.78 14.44 -0.99
CA THR A 118 27.55 15.13 0.05
C THR A 118 28.47 14.16 0.81
N VAL A 119 28.11 12.88 0.88
CA VAL A 119 28.91 11.85 1.55
C VAL A 119 29.90 11.24 0.55
N ARG A 120 31.20 11.42 0.79
CA ARG A 120 32.23 10.80 -0.03
C ARG A 120 32.33 9.30 0.26
N GLY A 121 32.13 8.49 -0.76
CA GLY A 121 32.31 7.02 -0.77
C GLY A 121 31.04 6.21 -0.63
N ASN A 122 30.95 5.12 -1.38
CA ASN A 122 29.81 4.18 -1.49
C ASN A 122 29.43 3.43 -0.20
N ARG A 123 30.02 3.74 0.94
CA ARG A 123 29.94 2.92 2.15
C ARG A 123 28.73 3.21 3.06
N GLY A 124 27.86 4.12 2.69
CA GLY A 124 26.72 4.55 3.51
C GLY A 124 25.35 4.07 3.01
N LEU A 125 25.31 3.37 1.89
CA LEU A 125 24.10 3.02 1.16
C LEU A 125 23.45 1.67 1.47
N PRO A 126 24.18 0.61 1.90
CA PRO A 126 23.59 -0.73 1.99
C PRO A 126 22.31 -0.79 2.81
N GLY A 127 22.23 -0.10 3.93
CA GLY A 127 21.04 -0.14 4.78
C GLY A 127 19.81 0.61 4.26
N LEU A 128 19.99 1.53 3.31
CA LEU A 128 18.87 2.26 2.68
C LEU A 128 18.25 1.48 1.54
N LEU A 129 19.03 0.65 0.87
CA LEU A 129 18.59 -0.17 -0.25
C LEU A 129 17.60 -1.25 0.20
N GLU A 130 17.67 -1.70 1.45
CA GLU A 130 16.72 -2.66 2.02
C GLU A 130 15.28 -2.14 1.96
N TYR A 131 15.06 -0.84 2.14
CA TYR A 131 13.72 -0.23 2.05
C TYR A 131 13.17 -0.14 0.63
N PHE A 132 14.02 -0.32 -0.39
CA PHE A 132 13.60 -0.37 -1.79
C PHE A 132 13.45 -1.80 -2.32
N ASN A 133 13.83 -2.80 -1.54
CA ASN A 133 13.70 -4.22 -1.85
C ASN A 133 12.43 -4.78 -1.21
N VAL A 134 11.28 -4.18 -1.51
CA VAL A 134 9.99 -4.57 -0.94
C VAL A 134 9.26 -5.49 -1.91
N ASN A 135 8.96 -6.70 -1.46
CA ASN A 135 8.01 -7.59 -2.13
C ASN A 135 6.66 -7.54 -1.42
N ILE A 136 5.68 -6.88 -2.03
CA ILE A 136 4.36 -6.67 -1.42
C ILE A 136 3.54 -7.95 -1.30
N TYR A 137 3.81 -8.96 -2.12
CA TYR A 137 3.10 -10.25 -2.14
C TYR A 137 3.74 -11.30 -1.24
N SER A 138 4.97 -11.07 -0.78
CA SER A 138 5.69 -11.96 0.12
C SER A 138 5.08 -11.97 1.54
N SER A 139 5.44 -12.96 2.34
CA SER A 139 5.06 -13.04 3.76
C SER A 139 5.63 -11.90 4.60
N SER A 140 6.80 -11.37 4.21
CA SER A 140 7.42 -10.19 4.81
C SER A 140 7.58 -9.08 3.78
N LEU A 141 7.32 -7.84 4.18
CA LEU A 141 7.49 -6.65 3.33
C LEU A 141 8.96 -6.32 3.07
N LEU A 142 9.84 -6.68 3.98
CA LEU A 142 11.29 -6.47 3.88
C LEU A 142 12.02 -7.81 3.88
N ASN A 143 13.19 -7.84 3.29
CA ASN A 143 14.01 -9.05 3.13
C ASN A 143 14.45 -9.69 4.45
N ASP A 144 14.45 -8.93 5.54
CA ASP A 144 14.89 -9.38 6.88
C ASP A 144 13.81 -10.08 7.71
N GLU A 145 12.66 -10.36 7.12
CA GLU A 145 11.50 -11.04 7.73
C GLU A 145 10.94 -10.36 9.00
N ARG A 146 11.29 -9.11 9.26
CA ARG A 146 10.84 -8.40 10.47
C ARG A 146 9.45 -7.79 10.36
N LEU A 147 8.96 -7.50 9.14
CA LEU A 147 7.69 -6.81 8.93
C LEU A 147 6.69 -7.74 8.25
N LEU A 148 5.70 -8.20 8.99
CA LEU A 148 4.63 -9.02 8.45
C LEU A 148 3.84 -8.27 7.38
N SER A 149 3.74 -8.86 6.19
CA SER A 149 2.93 -8.30 5.11
C SER A 149 1.43 -8.37 5.46
N PRO A 150 0.64 -7.32 5.16
CA PRO A 150 -0.81 -7.41 5.23
C PRO A 150 -1.39 -8.44 4.25
N LEU A 151 -0.63 -8.86 3.24
CA LEU A 151 -1.00 -9.91 2.28
C LEU A 151 -0.43 -11.29 2.64
N ALA A 152 0.25 -11.42 3.78
CA ALA A 152 0.73 -12.72 4.27
C ALA A 152 -0.44 -13.69 4.50
N LYS A 153 -0.22 -14.98 4.27
CA LYS A 153 -1.23 -16.05 4.44
C LYS A 153 -1.99 -15.97 5.76
N ASN A 154 -1.33 -15.55 6.84
CA ASN A 154 -1.91 -15.37 8.16
C ASN A 154 -2.29 -13.90 8.47
N GLY A 155 -2.22 -13.00 7.49
CA GLY A 155 -2.39 -11.55 7.68
C GLY A 155 -3.70 -11.19 8.40
N LYS A 156 -4.80 -11.88 8.11
CA LYS A 156 -6.12 -11.65 8.75
C LYS A 156 -6.12 -11.84 10.27
N LYS A 157 -5.21 -12.61 10.83
CA LYS A 157 -5.05 -12.77 12.29
C LYS A 157 -4.48 -11.50 12.93
N TYR A 158 -3.69 -10.75 12.19
CA TYR A 158 -2.94 -9.59 12.69
C TYR A 158 -3.47 -8.26 12.22
N TYR A 159 -4.24 -8.23 11.11
CA TYR A 159 -4.79 -7.02 10.51
C TYR A 159 -6.31 -7.04 10.45
N LYS A 160 -6.91 -5.86 10.54
CA LYS A 160 -8.29 -5.57 10.15
C LYS A 160 -8.25 -4.82 8.82
N TYR A 161 -9.18 -5.17 7.90
CA TYR A 161 -9.29 -4.51 6.60
C TYR A 161 -10.60 -3.73 6.51
N ARG A 162 -10.54 -2.58 5.82
CA ARG A 162 -11.70 -1.73 5.59
C ARG A 162 -11.57 -1.07 4.22
N ILE A 163 -12.64 -1.01 3.45
CA ILE A 163 -12.70 -0.23 2.23
C ILE A 163 -12.85 1.24 2.64
N ASP A 164 -11.90 2.08 2.23
CA ASP A 164 -11.95 3.54 2.46
C ASP A 164 -12.64 4.24 1.29
N SER A 165 -12.42 3.80 0.05
CA SER A 165 -13.04 4.33 -1.15
C SER A 165 -13.01 3.33 -2.30
N VAL A 166 -13.92 3.52 -3.24
CA VAL A 166 -13.98 2.81 -4.52
C VAL A 166 -13.92 3.86 -5.61
N MET A 167 -13.07 3.65 -6.61
CA MET A 167 -12.80 4.58 -7.72
C MET A 167 -12.83 3.83 -9.04
N GLY A 168 -12.97 4.54 -10.14
CA GLY A 168 -12.95 3.97 -11.49
C GLY A 168 -14.34 3.74 -12.08
N ASP A 169 -14.36 3.10 -13.24
CA ASP A 169 -15.58 2.76 -13.98
C ASP A 169 -16.17 1.43 -13.49
N PRO A 170 -17.48 1.17 -13.68
CA PRO A 170 -18.13 -0.07 -13.22
C PRO A 170 -17.42 -1.37 -13.66
N ASN A 171 -16.73 -1.35 -14.80
CA ASN A 171 -16.01 -2.52 -15.33
C ASN A 171 -14.55 -2.60 -14.88
N ASN A 172 -14.04 -1.54 -14.23
CA ASN A 172 -12.64 -1.47 -13.78
C ASN A 172 -12.56 -0.61 -12.52
N LEU A 173 -12.88 -1.24 -11.40
CA LEU A 173 -12.89 -0.58 -10.09
C LEU A 173 -11.55 -0.73 -9.38
N ASP A 174 -11.11 0.34 -8.78
CA ASP A 174 -9.98 0.38 -7.86
C ASP A 174 -10.49 0.55 -6.43
N TYR A 175 -10.20 -0.42 -5.58
CA TYR A 175 -10.57 -0.43 -4.17
C TYR A 175 -9.42 0.07 -3.31
N ARG A 176 -9.61 1.18 -2.61
CA ARG A 176 -8.67 1.61 -1.58
C ARG A 176 -9.00 0.92 -0.27
N ILE A 177 -8.13 0.00 0.14
CA ILE A 177 -8.30 -0.83 1.33
C ILE A 177 -7.30 -0.41 2.38
N ARG A 178 -7.80 0.01 3.54
CA ARG A 178 -7.00 0.27 4.72
C ARG A 178 -6.75 -1.02 5.48
N PHE A 179 -5.51 -1.23 5.89
CA PHE A 179 -5.13 -2.31 6.80
C PHE A 179 -4.61 -1.73 8.11
N ILE A 180 -5.15 -2.23 9.21
CA ILE A 180 -4.94 -1.72 10.56
C ILE A 180 -4.44 -2.86 11.43
N PRO A 181 -3.27 -2.76 12.07
CA PRO A 181 -2.81 -3.75 13.03
C PRO A 181 -3.82 -3.97 14.16
N ARG A 182 -4.07 -5.22 14.52
CA ARG A 182 -4.94 -5.56 15.66
C ARG A 182 -4.27 -5.32 17.00
N THR A 183 -2.94 -5.32 17.02
CA THR A 183 -2.10 -5.09 18.20
C THR A 183 -0.94 -4.17 17.86
N LYS A 184 -0.40 -3.49 18.87
CA LYS A 184 0.83 -2.70 18.71
C LYS A 184 2.02 -3.66 18.69
N SER A 185 2.77 -3.66 17.60
CA SER A 185 4.00 -4.44 17.44
C SER A 185 4.91 -3.74 16.43
N ASP A 186 6.19 -3.83 16.63
CA ASP A 186 7.19 -3.32 15.67
C ASP A 186 7.30 -4.21 14.41
N GLN A 187 6.68 -5.38 14.44
CA GLN A 187 6.57 -6.28 13.28
C GLN A 187 5.33 -6.02 12.42
N LEU A 188 4.44 -5.11 12.84
CA LEU A 188 3.21 -4.81 12.12
C LEU A 188 3.23 -3.39 11.58
N VAL A 189 2.66 -3.21 10.40
CA VAL A 189 2.56 -1.92 9.71
C VAL A 189 1.10 -1.53 9.50
N GLY A 190 0.81 -0.24 9.57
CA GLY A 190 -0.51 0.29 9.23
C GLY A 190 -0.47 1.11 7.95
N GLY A 191 -1.55 1.08 7.17
CA GLY A 191 -1.59 1.84 5.93
C GLY A 191 -2.78 1.53 5.04
N TYR A 192 -2.61 1.70 3.76
CA TYR A 192 -3.60 1.35 2.76
C TYR A 192 -2.95 0.74 1.52
N MET A 193 -3.73 -0.01 0.75
CA MET A 193 -3.41 -0.44 -0.60
C MET A 193 -4.54 -0.12 -1.55
N VAL A 194 -4.22 0.09 -2.82
CA VAL A 194 -5.19 0.22 -3.91
C VAL A 194 -5.14 -1.07 -4.72
N VAL A 195 -6.27 -1.73 -4.84
CA VAL A 195 -6.43 -3.01 -5.53
C VAL A 195 -7.32 -2.83 -6.75
N SER A 196 -6.85 -3.21 -7.93
CA SER A 196 -7.65 -3.23 -9.15
C SER A 196 -8.54 -4.48 -9.20
N SER A 197 -9.83 -4.29 -9.50
CA SER A 197 -10.78 -5.39 -9.66
C SER A 197 -10.55 -6.21 -10.93
N ASN A 198 -9.87 -5.63 -11.92
CA ASN A 198 -9.65 -6.27 -13.21
C ASN A 198 -8.82 -7.54 -13.07
N VAL A 199 -7.70 -7.45 -12.35
CA VAL A 199 -6.74 -8.55 -12.17
C VAL A 199 -6.46 -8.85 -10.71
N TRP A 200 -7.16 -8.23 -9.76
CA TRP A 200 -6.97 -8.38 -8.31
C TRP A 200 -5.52 -8.15 -7.87
N SER A 201 -4.82 -7.23 -8.56
CA SER A 201 -3.45 -6.85 -8.23
C SER A 201 -3.41 -5.55 -7.42
N VAL A 202 -2.36 -5.41 -6.63
CA VAL A 202 -2.07 -4.17 -5.92
C VAL A 202 -1.44 -3.18 -6.90
N ARG A 203 -2.05 -2.00 -7.01
CA ARG A 203 -1.58 -0.89 -7.86
C ARG A 203 -0.70 0.09 -7.11
N GLU A 204 -0.97 0.21 -5.83
CA GLU A 204 -0.30 1.13 -4.92
C GLU A 204 -0.38 0.58 -3.50
N ILE A 205 0.66 0.72 -2.74
CA ILE A 205 0.65 0.47 -1.31
C ILE A 205 1.39 1.58 -0.57
N ARG A 206 0.81 2.05 0.52
CA ARG A 206 1.48 2.93 1.48
C ARG A 206 1.36 2.33 2.87
N PHE A 207 2.49 2.19 3.54
CA PHE A 207 2.53 1.66 4.89
C PHE A 207 3.52 2.43 5.76
N SER A 208 3.22 2.46 7.04
CA SER A 208 4.07 3.07 8.07
C SER A 208 4.29 2.07 9.18
N GLY A 209 5.49 2.07 9.70
CA GLY A 209 5.90 1.18 10.77
C GLY A 209 6.96 1.83 11.65
N ARG A 210 7.37 1.06 12.66
CA ARG A 210 8.44 1.43 13.56
C ARG A 210 9.37 0.23 13.71
N SER A 211 10.65 0.47 13.59
CA SER A 211 11.69 -0.51 13.88
C SER A 211 12.69 0.13 14.84
N GLU A 212 12.81 -0.40 16.07
CA GLU A 212 13.71 0.10 17.11
C GLU A 212 13.68 1.64 17.27
N LEU A 213 14.63 2.33 16.63
CA LEU A 213 14.84 3.77 16.74
C LEU A 213 14.29 4.57 15.56
N ILE A 214 13.76 3.87 14.54
CA ILE A 214 13.32 4.45 13.29
C ILE A 214 11.80 4.32 13.14
N THR A 215 11.15 5.43 12.87
CA THR A 215 9.76 5.43 12.35
C THR A 215 9.84 5.71 10.87
N PHE A 216 9.14 4.94 10.05
CA PHE A 216 9.20 5.08 8.61
C PHE A 216 7.82 5.02 7.96
N THR A 217 7.74 5.61 6.78
CA THR A 217 6.62 5.47 5.85
C THR A 217 7.19 5.10 4.49
N CYS A 218 6.66 4.06 3.89
CA CYS A 218 7.01 3.61 2.55
C CYS A 218 5.77 3.72 1.66
N TRP A 219 5.91 4.31 0.49
CA TRP A 219 4.91 4.34 -0.56
C TRP A 219 5.50 3.71 -1.81
N ILE A 220 4.76 2.79 -2.42
CA ILE A 220 5.17 2.05 -3.62
C ILE A 220 4.05 2.16 -4.64
N LYS A 221 4.42 2.53 -5.85
CA LYS A 221 3.53 2.49 -7.02
C LYS A 221 3.99 1.38 -7.94
N MET A 222 3.04 0.57 -8.37
CA MET A 222 3.24 -0.49 -9.37
C MET A 222 3.09 0.06 -10.78
N GLY A 223 3.55 -0.68 -11.77
CA GLY A 223 3.43 -0.35 -13.18
C GLY A 223 1.99 -0.25 -13.66
N GLU A 224 1.77 0.13 -14.91
CA GLU A 224 0.43 0.35 -15.47
C GLU A 224 -0.22 -0.96 -15.91
N VAL A 225 -1.55 -1.05 -15.77
CA VAL A 225 -2.35 -2.21 -16.22
C VAL A 225 -2.14 -2.45 -17.70
N GLY A 226 -1.92 -3.72 -18.07
CA GLY A 226 -1.70 -4.15 -19.45
C GLY A 226 -0.30 -3.87 -20.00
N LYS A 227 0.61 -3.29 -19.19
CA LYS A 227 2.03 -3.12 -19.57
C LYS A 227 2.88 -4.23 -18.97
N LYS A 228 4.08 -4.42 -19.54
CA LYS A 228 5.03 -5.46 -19.12
C LYS A 228 5.48 -5.31 -17.64
N ASP A 229 5.41 -4.12 -17.09
CA ASP A 229 5.76 -3.77 -15.72
C ASP A 229 4.56 -3.75 -14.76
N GLU A 230 3.39 -4.24 -15.19
CA GLU A 230 2.12 -4.16 -14.44
C GLU A 230 2.24 -4.64 -12.99
N PHE A 231 2.96 -5.73 -12.75
CA PHE A 231 3.14 -6.32 -11.42
C PHE A 231 4.45 -5.92 -10.73
N LEU A 232 5.22 -5.03 -11.35
CA LEU A 232 6.52 -4.60 -10.88
C LEU A 232 6.45 -3.20 -10.25
N PRO A 233 7.23 -2.92 -9.20
CA PRO A 233 7.29 -1.61 -8.60
C PRO A 233 8.03 -0.63 -9.51
N VAL A 234 7.40 0.49 -9.88
CA VAL A 234 8.01 1.52 -10.74
C VAL A 234 8.48 2.74 -9.97
N ARG A 235 7.93 3.00 -8.79
CA ARG A 235 8.30 4.15 -7.97
C ARG A 235 8.17 3.86 -6.49
N TYR A 236 9.13 4.38 -5.73
CA TYR A 236 9.12 4.37 -4.26
C TYR A 236 9.27 5.78 -3.71
N ASN A 237 8.66 6.03 -2.56
CA ASN A 237 8.99 7.13 -1.66
C ASN A 237 9.11 6.58 -0.24
N VAL A 238 10.26 6.82 0.38
CA VAL A 238 10.56 6.38 1.75
C VAL A 238 10.88 7.59 2.60
N GLU A 239 10.09 7.80 3.63
CA GLU A 239 10.31 8.78 4.68
C GLU A 239 10.75 8.05 5.95
N ALA A 240 11.86 8.46 6.55
CA ALA A 240 12.39 7.87 7.75
C ALA A 240 12.72 8.94 8.80
N LEU A 241 12.39 8.67 10.05
CA LEU A 241 12.68 9.52 11.18
C LEU A 241 13.38 8.72 12.28
N PHE A 242 14.65 9.01 12.46
CA PHE A 242 15.46 8.47 13.53
C PHE A 242 15.42 9.38 14.76
N LYS A 243 15.16 8.78 15.95
CA LYS A 243 15.16 9.47 17.24
C LYS A 243 15.91 8.62 18.28
N PHE A 244 16.97 9.15 18.84
CA PHE A 244 17.74 8.46 19.88
C PHE A 244 18.47 9.45 20.79
N LEU A 245 18.24 9.37 22.11
CA LEU A 245 18.94 10.15 23.14
C LEU A 245 19.10 11.65 22.78
N GLY A 246 18.01 12.30 22.36
CA GLY A 246 18.00 13.72 21.98
C GLY A 246 18.52 14.03 20.58
N ASN A 247 19.01 13.04 19.83
CA ASN A 247 19.31 13.16 18.40
C ASN A 247 18.04 13.02 17.58
N ARG A 248 17.94 13.77 16.47
CA ARG A 248 16.86 13.67 15.51
C ARG A 248 17.38 13.85 14.09
N VAL A 249 17.17 12.83 13.28
CA VAL A 249 17.55 12.81 11.86
C VAL A 249 16.32 12.40 11.06
N ASP A 250 15.99 13.17 10.04
CA ASP A 250 14.97 12.82 9.07
C ASP A 250 15.59 12.56 7.70
N GLY A 251 15.05 11.60 7.01
CA GLY A 251 15.44 11.22 5.65
C GLY A 251 14.22 11.12 4.74
N ASN A 252 14.36 11.55 3.52
CA ASN A 252 13.40 11.36 2.45
C ASN A 252 14.14 10.83 1.22
N TYR A 253 13.67 9.70 0.71
CA TYR A 253 14.28 9.01 -0.41
C TYR A 253 13.22 8.65 -1.43
N THR A 254 13.52 8.92 -2.68
CA THR A 254 12.70 8.50 -3.82
C THR A 254 13.50 7.55 -4.69
N ALA A 255 12.85 6.53 -5.22
CA ALA A 255 13.43 5.65 -6.22
C ALA A 255 12.48 5.49 -7.40
N SER A 256 13.06 5.34 -8.59
CA SER A 256 12.35 4.99 -9.81
C SER A 256 13.05 3.83 -10.51
N LEU A 257 12.25 2.89 -11.00
CA LEU A 257 12.71 1.73 -11.75
C LEU A 257 12.20 1.81 -13.18
N ASN A 258 13.08 1.46 -14.11
CA ASN A 258 12.76 1.35 -15.53
C ASN A 258 13.21 -0.03 -16.03
N TYR A 259 12.26 -0.81 -16.53
CA TYR A 259 12.38 -2.21 -16.93
C TYR A 259 12.67 -2.39 -18.42
#